data_54281a6b3b1b231b61b23280bcd3fd8d
#
_entry.id   54281a6b3b1b231b61b23280bcd3fd8d
#
_cell.length_a   1.000
_cell.length_b   1.000
_cell.length_c   1.000
_cell.angle_alpha   90.00
_cell.angle_beta   90.00
_cell.angle_gamma   90.00
#
_symmetry.space_group_name_H-M   'P 1'
#
loop_
_entity.id
_entity.type
_entity.pdbx_description
1 polymer ?
#
loop_
_entity_poly.entity_id
_entity_poly.type
_entity_poly.pdbx_seq_one_letter_code
_entity_poly.pdbx_strand_id
1 'polypeptide(L)'
;CEKGAHFGFYFHYMPVGNEAAPELMPTPEQRKYMIDRIRYLRSSACDIPFYPMDFQNDGEFVGGCIAGGRNYFHINSAGDAEPCVFIHYSNANIHDQSILEILHSPLFMAYHNGQPFNKNHLRPCPMLENPELLEKMVHETGAHSTDLQSPESVEHLCEKLSLIHISEPTRRS
;
A
#
# COMPACT_ATOMS: atom_id res chain seq x y z
N CYS A 1 -21.75 -14.70 -3.98
CA CYS A 1 -22.79 -15.23 -3.12
C CYS A 1 -23.30 -16.61 -3.57
N GLU A 2 -23.61 -16.83 -4.85
CA GLU A 2 -24.03 -18.14 -5.38
C GLU A 2 -23.03 -19.28 -5.08
N LYS A 3 -21.74 -18.95 -4.94
CA LYS A 3 -20.65 -19.88 -4.59
C LYS A 3 -20.34 -19.92 -3.09
N GLY A 4 -21.15 -19.30 -2.23
CA GLY A 4 -20.94 -19.27 -0.78
C GLY A 4 -19.90 -18.25 -0.29
N ALA A 5 -19.45 -17.31 -1.11
CA ALA A 5 -18.59 -16.25 -0.66
C ALA A 5 -19.37 -15.23 0.17
N HIS A 6 -18.84 -14.86 1.35
CA HIS A 6 -19.45 -13.88 2.26
C HIS A 6 -18.70 -12.56 2.28
N PHE A 7 -17.42 -12.56 1.91
CA PHE A 7 -16.62 -11.35 1.76
C PHE A 7 -15.59 -11.52 0.64
N GLY A 8 -15.05 -10.41 0.17
CA GLY A 8 -13.98 -10.38 -0.82
C GLY A 8 -13.06 -9.20 -0.62
N PHE A 9 -11.77 -9.45 -0.85
CA PHE A 9 -10.76 -8.40 -0.89
C PHE A 9 -10.58 -7.92 -2.31
N TYR A 10 -10.64 -6.61 -2.50
CA TYR A 10 -10.38 -5.94 -3.76
C TYR A 10 -9.02 -5.25 -3.67
N PHE A 11 -8.14 -5.59 -4.58
CA PHE A 11 -6.83 -4.96 -4.73
C PHE A 11 -6.71 -4.36 -6.12
N HIS A 12 -6.24 -3.14 -6.19
CA HIS A 12 -5.75 -2.60 -7.45
C HIS A 12 -4.41 -3.24 -7.79
N TYR A 13 -4.10 -3.33 -9.08
CA TYR A 13 -2.76 -3.70 -9.50
C TYR A 13 -1.75 -2.71 -8.93
N MET A 14 -0.68 -3.25 -8.34
CA MET A 14 0.43 -2.48 -7.77
C MET A 14 1.65 -2.69 -8.67
N PRO A 15 2.20 -1.62 -9.27
CA PRO A 15 3.32 -1.72 -10.22
C PRO A 15 4.66 -1.87 -9.49
N VAL A 16 4.83 -2.98 -8.78
CA VAL A 16 6.06 -3.35 -8.06
C VAL A 16 6.82 -4.44 -8.79
N GLY A 17 8.14 -4.48 -8.58
CA GLY A 17 9.04 -5.42 -9.25
C GLY A 17 9.54 -4.91 -10.60
N ASN A 18 10.56 -5.59 -11.13
CA ASN A 18 11.29 -5.13 -12.33
C ASN A 18 10.46 -5.15 -13.62
N GLU A 19 9.52 -6.06 -13.72
CA GLU A 19 8.64 -6.19 -14.90
C GLU A 19 7.23 -5.65 -14.60
N ALA A 20 7.15 -4.62 -13.77
CA ALA A 20 5.89 -3.95 -13.51
C ALA A 20 5.23 -3.48 -14.80
N ALA A 21 3.92 -3.70 -14.93
CA ALA A 21 3.12 -3.35 -16.09
C ALA A 21 2.16 -2.18 -15.75
N PRO A 22 2.62 -0.92 -15.78
CA PRO A 22 1.82 0.25 -15.40
C PRO A 22 0.51 0.38 -16.16
N GLU A 23 0.45 -0.14 -17.38
CA GLU A 23 -0.75 -0.18 -18.21
C GLU A 23 -1.89 -1.02 -17.63
N LEU A 24 -1.60 -1.90 -16.67
CA LEU A 24 -2.61 -2.67 -15.91
C LEU A 24 -3.21 -1.91 -14.74
N MET A 25 -2.70 -0.73 -14.44
CA MET A 25 -3.29 0.10 -13.39
C MET A 25 -4.69 0.56 -13.79
N PRO A 26 -5.66 0.55 -12.87
CA PRO A 26 -7.01 0.99 -13.19
C PRO A 26 -7.03 2.49 -13.50
N THR A 27 -7.77 2.86 -14.54
CA THR A 27 -8.03 4.28 -14.85
C THR A 27 -8.82 4.96 -13.72
N PRO A 28 -8.82 6.30 -13.64
CA PRO A 28 -9.63 7.03 -12.67
C PRO A 28 -11.11 6.66 -12.72
N GLU A 29 -11.65 6.42 -13.93
CA GLU A 29 -13.05 6.01 -14.12
C GLU A 29 -13.31 4.60 -13.58
N GLN A 30 -12.39 3.66 -13.82
CA GLN A 30 -12.46 2.30 -13.29
C GLN A 30 -12.36 2.30 -11.75
N ARG A 31 -11.44 3.10 -11.18
CA ARG A 31 -11.35 3.28 -9.71
C ARG A 31 -12.64 3.84 -9.14
N LYS A 32 -13.17 4.90 -9.78
CA LYS A 32 -14.45 5.49 -9.35
C LYS A 32 -15.59 4.48 -9.40
N TYR A 33 -15.71 3.76 -10.50
CA TYR A 33 -16.73 2.71 -10.65
C TYR A 33 -16.63 1.66 -9.53
N MET A 34 -15.42 1.20 -9.23
CA MET A 34 -15.19 0.21 -8.17
C MET A 34 -15.58 0.76 -6.80
N ILE A 35 -15.16 1.98 -6.45
CA ILE A 35 -15.54 2.64 -5.20
C ILE A 35 -17.06 2.75 -5.07
N ASP A 36 -17.75 3.25 -6.10
CA ASP A 36 -19.19 3.41 -6.09
C ASP A 36 -19.91 2.05 -5.96
N ARG A 37 -19.39 1.01 -6.63
CA ARG A 37 -19.94 -0.34 -6.55
C ARG A 37 -19.75 -0.96 -5.17
N ILE A 38 -18.58 -0.80 -4.56
CA ILE A 38 -18.29 -1.29 -3.21
C ILE A 38 -19.18 -0.58 -2.18
N ARG A 39 -19.33 0.73 -2.29
CA ARG A 39 -20.24 1.51 -1.43
C ARG A 39 -21.69 1.04 -1.55
N TYR A 40 -22.15 0.78 -2.77
CA TYR A 40 -23.49 0.21 -2.99
C TYR A 40 -23.64 -1.15 -2.32
N LEU A 41 -22.68 -2.07 -2.50
CA LEU A 41 -22.72 -3.40 -1.89
C LEU A 41 -22.73 -3.38 -0.36
N ARG A 42 -22.16 -2.34 0.25
CA ARG A 42 -22.14 -2.13 1.71
C ARG A 42 -23.37 -1.36 2.22
N SER A 43 -24.19 -0.84 1.33
CA SER A 43 -25.35 -0.03 1.71
C SER A 43 -26.56 -0.88 2.05
N SER A 44 -27.50 -0.28 2.81
CA SER A 44 -28.81 -0.89 3.09
C SER A 44 -29.71 -1.09 1.87
N ALA A 45 -29.35 -0.53 0.71
CA ALA A 45 -30.05 -0.71 -0.55
C ALA A 45 -29.66 -2.02 -1.27
N CYS A 46 -28.70 -2.76 -0.74
CA CYS A 46 -28.24 -4.03 -1.31
C CYS A 46 -28.56 -5.20 -0.39
N ASP A 47 -29.36 -6.12 -0.87
CA ASP A 47 -29.75 -7.35 -0.14
C ASP A 47 -28.77 -8.51 -0.32
N ILE A 48 -27.66 -8.30 -1.04
CA ILE A 48 -26.66 -9.33 -1.27
C ILE A 48 -25.84 -9.52 0.02
N PRO A 49 -25.81 -10.71 0.65
CA PRO A 49 -25.08 -10.97 1.89
C PRO A 49 -23.58 -11.14 1.61
N PHE A 50 -22.93 -10.07 1.13
CA PHE A 50 -21.53 -10.05 0.74
C PHE A 50 -20.87 -8.74 1.18
N TYR A 51 -19.77 -8.85 1.90
CA TYR A 51 -19.01 -7.69 2.35
C TYR A 51 -17.71 -7.53 1.53
N PRO A 52 -17.63 -6.53 0.64
CA PRO A 52 -16.40 -6.20 -0.08
C PRO A 52 -15.48 -5.34 0.78
N MET A 53 -14.19 -5.66 0.82
CA MET A 53 -13.12 -4.85 1.41
C MET A 53 -12.26 -4.28 0.31
N ASP A 54 -12.04 -2.98 0.32
CA ASP A 54 -11.24 -2.25 -0.68
C ASP A 54 -9.93 -1.79 -0.04
N PHE A 55 -8.89 -2.56 -0.23
CA PHE A 55 -7.63 -2.35 0.45
C PHE A 55 -7.04 -0.95 0.22
N GLN A 56 -7.14 -0.41 -0.99
CA GLN A 56 -6.57 0.88 -1.33
C GLN A 56 -7.51 2.08 -1.07
N ASN A 57 -8.83 1.87 -1.08
CA ASN A 57 -9.77 2.99 -0.98
C ASN A 57 -10.51 3.06 0.38
N ASP A 58 -10.31 2.08 1.25
CA ASP A 58 -10.91 2.08 2.60
C ASP A 58 -10.18 3.01 3.60
N GLY A 59 -9.17 3.76 3.15
CA GLY A 59 -8.44 4.71 3.98
C GLY A 59 -9.31 5.74 4.70
N GLU A 60 -10.45 6.12 4.13
CA GLU A 60 -11.43 7.00 4.79
C GLU A 60 -12.01 6.38 6.07
N PHE A 61 -12.23 5.05 6.08
CA PHE A 61 -12.83 4.34 7.21
C PHE A 61 -11.79 3.95 8.27
N VAL A 62 -10.54 3.69 7.84
CA VAL A 62 -9.47 3.22 8.72
C VAL A 62 -8.47 4.32 9.09
N GLY A 63 -8.66 5.54 8.62
CA GLY A 63 -7.81 6.68 8.94
C GLY A 63 -6.46 6.68 8.24
N GLY A 64 -6.39 6.27 6.98
CA GLY A 64 -5.18 6.26 6.16
C GLY A 64 -4.60 4.87 5.92
N CYS A 65 -3.28 4.78 5.72
CA CYS A 65 -2.59 3.52 5.48
C CYS A 65 -2.59 2.63 6.74
N ILE A 66 -2.86 1.34 6.58
CA ILE A 66 -2.88 0.36 7.67
C ILE A 66 -1.54 -0.36 7.89
N ALA A 67 -0.57 -0.14 7.01
CA ALA A 67 0.74 -0.79 7.00
C ALA A 67 1.72 -0.20 8.04
N GLY A 68 2.96 -0.67 8.03
CA GLY A 68 4.02 -0.20 8.90
C GLY A 68 3.82 -0.55 10.37
N GLY A 69 3.20 -1.71 10.66
CA GLY A 69 2.93 -2.18 12.01
C GLY A 69 1.70 -1.56 12.67
N ARG A 70 0.95 -0.69 11.98
CA ARG A 70 -0.26 -0.10 12.55
C ARG A 70 -1.37 -1.14 12.72
N ASN A 71 -1.68 -1.90 11.67
CA ASN A 71 -2.63 -3.02 11.69
C ASN A 71 -2.00 -4.30 11.16
N TYR A 72 -0.99 -4.19 10.30
CA TYR A 72 -0.19 -5.30 9.80
C TYR A 72 1.17 -4.82 9.32
N PHE A 73 2.07 -5.76 9.11
CA PHE A 73 3.29 -5.65 8.33
C PHE A 73 3.57 -7.00 7.66
N HIS A 74 4.55 -7.05 6.78
CA HIS A 74 4.94 -8.25 6.06
C HIS A 74 6.28 -8.78 6.56
N ILE A 75 6.46 -10.09 6.56
CA ILE A 75 7.74 -10.75 6.74
C ILE A 75 7.98 -11.58 5.49
N ASN A 76 9.06 -11.29 4.80
CA ASN A 76 9.42 -12.00 3.59
C ASN A 76 10.09 -13.36 3.88
N SER A 77 10.42 -14.12 2.83
CA SER A 77 11.03 -15.45 2.98
C SER A 77 12.45 -15.46 3.57
N ALA A 78 13.14 -14.31 3.57
CA ALA A 78 14.45 -14.14 4.19
C ALA A 78 14.35 -13.68 5.66
N GLY A 79 13.14 -13.44 6.16
CA GLY A 79 12.90 -12.96 7.51
C GLY A 79 12.91 -11.44 7.65
N ASP A 80 13.11 -10.68 6.55
CA ASP A 80 13.06 -9.22 6.63
C ASP A 80 11.66 -8.74 6.91
N ALA A 81 11.54 -7.79 7.83
CA ALA A 81 10.29 -7.15 8.17
C ALA A 81 10.06 -5.93 7.28
N GLU A 82 9.09 -6.01 6.42
CA GLU A 82 8.70 -4.98 5.45
C GLU A 82 7.45 -4.25 5.94
N PRO A 83 7.34 -2.92 5.76
CA PRO A 83 6.14 -2.19 6.17
C PRO A 83 4.85 -2.71 5.53
N CYS A 84 4.94 -3.18 4.27
CA CYS A 84 3.81 -3.67 3.48
C CYS A 84 4.30 -4.74 2.51
N VAL A 85 3.43 -5.68 2.15
CA VAL A 85 3.71 -6.71 1.14
C VAL A 85 4.10 -6.15 -0.24
N PHE A 86 3.83 -4.88 -0.50
CA PHE A 86 4.20 -4.18 -1.74
C PHE A 86 5.44 -3.29 -1.60
N ILE A 87 6.02 -3.19 -0.41
CA ILE A 87 7.14 -2.29 -0.13
C ILE A 87 8.32 -3.12 0.33
N HIS A 88 9.23 -3.38 -0.60
CA HIS A 88 10.38 -4.26 -0.44
C HIS A 88 11.61 -3.51 0.07
N TYR A 89 11.46 -2.85 1.23
CA TYR A 89 12.55 -2.20 1.97
C TYR A 89 12.47 -2.55 3.44
N SER A 90 13.63 -2.81 4.06
CA SER A 90 13.71 -3.14 5.49
C SER A 90 15.03 -2.70 6.11
N ASN A 91 15.02 -2.56 7.42
CA ASN A 91 16.19 -2.49 8.29
C ASN A 91 16.01 -3.33 9.56
N ALA A 92 15.12 -4.33 9.50
CA ALA A 92 14.82 -5.23 10.61
C ALA A 92 14.54 -6.65 10.11
N ASN A 93 15.00 -7.66 10.87
CA ASN A 93 14.82 -9.06 10.50
C ASN A 93 14.41 -9.89 11.73
N ILE A 94 13.46 -10.82 11.56
CA ILE A 94 12.92 -11.67 12.64
C ILE A 94 13.91 -12.67 13.20
N HIS A 95 15.00 -12.96 12.50
CA HIS A 95 16.06 -13.83 13.00
C HIS A 95 16.92 -13.17 14.07
N ASP A 96 16.98 -11.84 14.05
CA ASP A 96 17.87 -11.03 14.91
C ASP A 96 17.08 -10.20 15.94
N GLN A 97 15.78 -9.99 15.73
CA GLN A 97 14.97 -9.05 16.48
C GLN A 97 13.61 -9.65 16.85
N SER A 98 13.13 -9.33 18.04
CA SER A 98 11.75 -9.62 18.45
C SER A 98 10.74 -8.73 17.67
N ILE A 99 9.48 -9.13 17.64
CA ILE A 99 8.40 -8.34 17.01
C ILE A 99 8.32 -6.91 17.59
N LEU A 100 8.53 -6.75 18.89
CA LEU A 100 8.52 -5.43 19.51
C LEU A 100 9.69 -4.56 19.05
N GLU A 101 10.87 -5.12 18.91
CA GLU A 101 12.05 -4.41 18.38
C GLU A 101 11.84 -4.03 16.91
N ILE A 102 11.26 -4.93 16.11
CA ILE A 102 10.89 -4.66 14.71
C ILE A 102 9.93 -3.47 14.61
N LEU A 103 8.88 -3.44 15.43
CA LEU A 103 7.91 -2.34 15.45
C LEU A 103 8.52 -1.01 15.90
N HIS A 104 9.67 -1.04 16.58
CA HIS A 104 10.44 0.15 16.97
C HIS A 104 11.66 0.39 16.06
N SER A 105 11.82 -0.38 14.99
CA SER A 105 12.91 -0.16 14.04
C SER A 105 12.77 1.18 13.32
N PRO A 106 13.86 1.77 12.80
CA PRO A 106 13.82 3.11 12.23
C PRO A 106 12.76 3.28 11.13
N LEU A 107 12.63 2.33 10.20
CA LEU A 107 11.66 2.41 9.11
C LEU A 107 10.22 2.33 9.62
N PHE A 108 9.92 1.44 10.57
CA PHE A 108 8.59 1.32 11.18
C PHE A 108 8.22 2.58 11.97
N MET A 109 9.19 3.17 12.69
CA MET A 109 8.97 4.43 13.39
C MET A 109 8.78 5.61 12.44
N ALA A 110 9.47 5.64 11.30
CA ALA A 110 9.20 6.63 10.25
C ALA A 110 7.77 6.51 9.69
N TYR A 111 7.30 5.28 9.48
CA TYR A 111 5.90 5.00 9.12
C TYR A 111 4.92 5.48 10.19
N HIS A 112 5.16 5.14 11.45
CA HIS A 112 4.32 5.56 12.56
C HIS A 112 4.20 7.08 12.67
N ASN A 113 5.33 7.77 12.58
CA ASN A 113 5.40 9.22 12.74
C ASN A 113 4.89 9.99 11.50
N GLY A 114 4.97 9.37 10.33
CA GLY A 114 4.55 9.98 9.06
C GLY A 114 3.05 9.90 8.79
N GLN A 115 2.32 9.06 9.49
CA GLN A 115 0.88 8.88 9.24
C GLN A 115 0.02 10.01 9.82
N PRO A 116 -1.06 10.38 9.13
CA PRO A 116 -1.45 9.95 7.78
C PRO A 116 -0.55 10.59 6.72
N PHE A 117 -0.06 9.82 5.77
CA PHE A 117 0.82 10.30 4.69
C PHE A 117 0.18 11.34 3.78
N ASN A 118 -1.15 11.39 3.73
CA ASN A 118 -1.91 12.37 2.99
C ASN A 118 -3.18 12.75 3.74
N LYS A 119 -3.53 14.04 3.73
CA LYS A 119 -4.81 14.52 4.29
C LYS A 119 -6.02 13.97 3.55
N ASN A 120 -5.87 13.66 2.27
CA ASN A 120 -6.85 12.92 1.50
C ASN A 120 -6.65 11.41 1.74
N HIS A 121 -7.48 10.83 2.59
CA HIS A 121 -7.41 9.41 2.94
C HIS A 121 -7.78 8.45 1.78
N LEU A 122 -8.22 8.94 0.63
CA LEU A 122 -8.29 8.18 -0.62
C LEU A 122 -6.92 8.06 -1.32
N ARG A 123 -5.89 8.71 -0.77
CA ARG A 123 -4.50 8.63 -1.21
C ARG A 123 -3.57 8.23 -0.06
N PRO A 124 -3.84 7.08 0.60
CA PRO A 124 -3.16 6.73 1.84
C PRO A 124 -1.77 6.13 1.65
N CYS A 125 -1.44 5.64 0.46
CA CYS A 125 -0.24 4.85 0.24
C CYS A 125 1.01 5.73 0.10
N PRO A 126 2.06 5.51 0.90
CA PRO A 126 3.30 6.27 0.75
C PRO A 126 4.11 5.87 -0.49
N MET A 127 3.88 4.67 -1.04
CA MET A 127 4.54 4.25 -2.27
C MET A 127 3.78 4.72 -3.51
N LEU A 128 2.51 4.29 -3.64
CA LEU A 128 1.76 4.51 -4.87
C LEU A 128 1.35 5.98 -5.08
N GLU A 129 1.06 6.69 -4.01
CA GLU A 129 0.39 8.00 -4.08
C GLU A 129 1.20 9.15 -3.49
N ASN A 130 2.28 8.84 -2.77
CA ASN A 130 3.18 9.81 -2.16
C ASN A 130 4.62 9.27 -2.20
N PRO A 131 5.16 8.90 -3.37
CA PRO A 131 6.43 8.18 -3.50
C PRO A 131 7.62 8.95 -2.89
N GLU A 132 7.59 10.28 -2.92
CA GLU A 132 8.59 11.13 -2.28
C GLU A 132 8.70 10.93 -0.76
N LEU A 133 7.60 10.51 -0.12
CA LEU A 133 7.63 10.19 1.30
C LEU A 133 8.28 8.83 1.57
N LEU A 134 8.05 7.86 0.70
CA LEU A 134 8.73 6.56 0.80
C LEU A 134 10.24 6.72 0.60
N GLU A 135 10.65 7.43 -0.45
CA GLU A 135 12.07 7.73 -0.73
C GLU A 135 12.75 8.36 0.47
N LYS A 136 12.13 9.40 1.02
CA LYS A 136 12.62 10.07 2.23
C LYS A 136 12.75 9.11 3.41
N MET A 137 11.73 8.30 3.70
CA MET A 137 11.77 7.35 4.81
C MET A 137 12.89 6.33 4.65
N VAL A 138 13.08 5.77 3.45
CA VAL A 138 14.13 4.79 3.17
C VAL A 138 15.52 5.42 3.38
N HIS A 139 15.76 6.63 2.87
CA HIS A 139 17.04 7.32 3.04
C HIS A 139 17.32 7.69 4.49
N GLU A 140 16.37 8.30 5.18
CA GLU A 140 16.57 8.76 6.57
C GLU A 140 16.77 7.59 7.54
N THR A 141 16.26 6.42 7.23
CA THR A 141 16.34 5.24 8.10
C THR A 141 17.47 4.28 7.72
N GLY A 142 18.08 4.45 6.56
CA GLY A 142 19.08 3.53 6.04
C GLY A 142 18.50 2.15 5.68
N ALA A 143 17.21 2.07 5.37
CA ALA A 143 16.60 0.83 4.92
C ALA A 143 17.18 0.43 3.54
N HIS A 144 17.29 -0.88 3.33
CA HIS A 144 17.81 -1.45 2.08
C HIS A 144 16.70 -2.21 1.34
N SER A 145 16.90 -2.40 0.03
CA SER A 145 16.00 -3.24 -0.76
C SER A 145 16.06 -4.69 -0.32
N THR A 146 14.92 -5.31 -0.16
CA THR A 146 14.74 -6.71 0.23
C THR A 146 14.36 -7.62 -0.95
N ASP A 147 14.33 -7.07 -2.16
CA ASP A 147 14.12 -7.88 -3.36
C ASP A 147 15.37 -8.75 -3.62
N LEU A 148 15.17 -10.06 -3.52
CA LEU A 148 16.25 -11.05 -3.60
C LEU A 148 16.77 -11.27 -5.03
N GLN A 149 15.94 -11.06 -6.04
CA GLN A 149 16.32 -11.33 -7.43
C GLN A 149 16.91 -10.12 -8.12
N SER A 150 16.37 -8.96 -7.83
CA SER A 150 16.73 -7.72 -8.49
C SER A 150 16.52 -6.53 -7.55
N PRO A 151 17.43 -6.31 -6.59
CA PRO A 151 17.31 -5.19 -5.67
C PRO A 151 17.06 -3.88 -6.41
N GLU A 152 15.91 -3.26 -6.17
CA GLU A 152 15.53 -1.98 -6.77
C GLU A 152 15.86 -0.85 -5.80
N SER A 153 16.55 0.19 -6.29
CA SER A 153 16.75 1.39 -5.47
C SER A 153 15.44 2.15 -5.30
N VAL A 154 15.30 2.83 -4.16
CA VAL A 154 14.06 3.58 -3.89
C VAL A 154 13.87 4.74 -4.85
N GLU A 155 14.96 5.35 -5.34
CA GLU A 155 14.94 6.41 -6.34
C GLU A 155 14.34 5.91 -7.65
N HIS A 156 14.80 4.76 -8.14
CA HIS A 156 14.31 4.16 -9.38
C HIS A 156 12.81 3.80 -9.25
N LEU A 157 12.40 3.20 -8.12
CA LEU A 157 11.00 2.91 -7.84
C LEU A 157 10.16 4.20 -7.85
N CYS A 158 10.61 5.24 -7.15
CA CYS A 158 9.88 6.50 -7.03
C CYS A 158 9.83 7.28 -8.34
N GLU A 159 10.89 7.28 -9.14
CA GLU A 159 10.89 7.85 -10.48
C GLU A 159 9.85 7.17 -11.38
N LYS A 160 9.86 5.84 -11.42
CA LYS A 160 8.87 5.03 -12.15
C LYS A 160 7.43 5.35 -11.74
N LEU A 161 7.16 5.41 -10.44
CA LEU A 161 5.82 5.72 -9.91
C LEU A 161 5.41 7.17 -10.18
N SER A 162 6.33 8.12 -10.13
CA SER A 162 6.06 9.53 -10.45
C SER A 162 5.64 9.72 -11.90
N LEU A 163 6.25 9.00 -12.85
CA LEU A 163 5.85 9.02 -14.26
C LEU A 163 4.43 8.50 -14.48
N ILE A 164 4.00 7.53 -13.68
CA ILE A 164 2.62 7.00 -13.72
C ILE A 164 1.63 8.06 -13.25
N HIS A 165 1.95 8.82 -12.20
CA HIS A 165 1.09 9.87 -11.67
C HIS A 165 0.90 11.07 -12.61
N ILE A 166 1.87 11.38 -13.46
CA ILE A 166 1.77 12.45 -14.45
C ILE A 166 0.70 12.13 -15.50
N SER A 167 0.43 10.87 -15.78
CA SER A 167 -0.58 10.43 -16.73
C SER A 167 -1.99 10.31 -16.15
N GLU A 168 -2.15 10.39 -14.82
CA GLU A 168 -3.47 10.40 -14.17
C GLU A 168 -4.03 11.83 -14.09
N PRO A 169 -5.27 12.08 -14.59
CA PRO A 169 -5.89 13.38 -14.40
C PRO A 169 -6.07 13.65 -12.90
N THR A 170 -5.54 14.78 -12.45
CA THR A 170 -5.69 15.25 -11.08
C THR A 170 -7.16 15.19 -10.67
N ARG A 171 -7.48 14.44 -9.63
CA ARG A 171 -8.81 14.48 -9.02
C ARG A 171 -9.05 15.93 -8.56
N ARG A 172 -9.91 16.64 -9.27
CA ARG A 172 -10.48 17.89 -8.74
C ARG A 172 -11.37 17.50 -7.56
N SER A 173 -11.08 18.15 -6.44
CA SER A 173 -11.86 18.14 -5.20
C SER A 173 -13.35 18.35 -5.45
#